data_600753bf48901dcdb4c2db43ca4d174d
#
_entry.id   600753bf48901dcdb4c2db43ca4d174d
#
_cell.length_a   1.000
_cell.length_b   1.000
_cell.length_c   1.000
_cell.angle_alpha   90.00
_cell.angle_beta   90.00
_cell.angle_gamma   90.00
#
_symmetry.space_group_name_H-M   'P 1'
#
loop_
_entity.id
_entity.type
_entity.pdbx_description
1 polymer ?
#
loop_
_entity_poly.entity_id
_entity_poly.type
_entity_poly.pdbx_seq_one_letter_code
_entity_poly.pdbx_strand_id
1 'polypeptide(L)'
;MFKGQKTLAALAVSLLFTAPVYAADEGSGEIHFKGEVIEAPCEIHQDDIDKEVELGQVTTSHINQSHHSDAVAVDLLLVNCDLENSSNGSGGKISKVAVTFDSSAKTTGADPILNNTSTGEATCVGVRLMNKDQSNIVLGTATPDIDLAPTSSEQTLNFFAWMEQIDQATPVTPGAVTANATYVLDYK
;
A
#
# COMPACT_ATOMS: atom_id res chain seq x y z
N MET A 1 -73.53 60.22 52.05
CA MET A 1 -72.85 59.20 52.91
C MET A 1 -72.84 57.91 52.05
N PHE A 2 -71.73 57.55 51.50
CA PHE A 2 -71.36 56.14 51.25
C PHE A 2 -69.94 56.11 50.74
N LYS A 3 -69.12 55.36 51.41
CA LYS A 3 -67.72 55.20 51.21
C LYS A 3 -67.45 54.27 49.97
N GLY A 4 -66.61 54.70 49.04
CA GLY A 4 -66.08 53.87 47.95
C GLY A 4 -64.96 53.00 48.47
N GLN A 5 -65.02 51.74 48.16
CA GLN A 5 -63.99 50.77 48.41
C GLN A 5 -63.28 50.46 47.07
N LYS A 6 -61.97 50.80 47.06
CA LYS A 6 -61.09 50.51 45.90
C LYS A 6 -60.55 49.10 45.99
N THR A 7 -60.91 48.22 45.08
CA THR A 7 -60.32 46.92 44.89
C THR A 7 -59.11 47.04 43.94
N LEU A 8 -57.93 46.77 44.48
CA LEU A 8 -56.74 46.61 43.70
C LEU A 8 -56.74 45.21 43.05
N ALA A 9 -56.78 45.13 41.73
CA ALA A 9 -56.55 43.89 40.97
C ALA A 9 -55.02 43.76 40.78
N ALA A 10 -54.42 42.75 41.39
CA ALA A 10 -53.03 42.38 41.17
C ALA A 10 -52.93 41.51 39.92
N LEU A 11 -52.30 42.03 38.87
CA LEU A 11 -51.94 41.29 37.69
C LEU A 11 -50.71 40.48 37.97
N ALA A 12 -50.84 39.16 38.10
CA ALA A 12 -49.71 38.22 38.14
C ALA A 12 -49.22 37.94 36.68
N VAL A 13 -48.08 38.53 36.33
CA VAL A 13 -47.38 38.24 35.08
C VAL A 13 -46.59 36.97 35.27
N SER A 14 -47.08 35.86 34.72
CA SER A 14 -46.36 34.56 34.64
C SER A 14 -45.32 34.64 33.56
N LEU A 15 -44.03 34.82 33.89
CA LEU A 15 -42.88 34.69 33.01
C LEU A 15 -42.69 33.20 32.69
N LEU A 16 -43.13 32.77 31.52
CA LEU A 16 -42.79 31.48 30.93
C LEU A 16 -41.31 31.53 30.50
N PHE A 17 -40.42 30.97 31.33
CA PHE A 17 -39.07 30.66 30.90
C PHE A 17 -39.10 29.47 29.92
N THR A 18 -39.05 29.77 28.64
CA THR A 18 -38.73 28.76 27.60
C THR A 18 -37.23 28.49 27.68
N ALA A 19 -36.86 27.42 28.38
CA ALA A 19 -35.48 26.89 28.27
C ALA A 19 -35.26 26.37 26.85
N PRO A 20 -34.19 26.77 26.18
CA PRO A 20 -33.81 26.14 24.90
C PRO A 20 -33.46 24.69 25.20
N VAL A 21 -34.25 23.77 24.68
CA VAL A 21 -33.88 22.35 24.62
C VAL A 21 -32.78 22.27 23.58
N TYR A 22 -31.53 22.14 24.02
CA TYR A 22 -30.46 21.69 23.15
C TYR A 22 -30.74 20.23 22.83
N ALA A 23 -31.22 19.94 21.61
CA ALA A 23 -31.19 18.60 21.11
C ALA A 23 -29.74 18.13 21.18
N ALA A 24 -29.50 17.07 21.95
CA ALA A 24 -28.21 16.41 21.94
C ALA A 24 -27.94 15.98 20.48
N ASP A 25 -26.80 16.44 19.95
CA ASP A 25 -26.36 16.05 18.63
C ASP A 25 -26.11 14.53 18.69
N GLU A 26 -27.01 13.74 18.13
CA GLU A 26 -26.99 12.26 18.18
C GLU A 26 -25.84 11.70 17.36
N GLY A 27 -24.70 12.38 17.29
CA GLY A 27 -23.50 11.92 16.62
C GLY A 27 -23.77 11.49 15.17
N SER A 28 -23.54 12.36 14.22
CA SER A 28 -23.57 12.03 12.78
C SER A 28 -22.13 11.78 12.31
N GLY A 29 -21.99 10.82 11.39
CA GLY A 29 -20.71 10.50 10.74
C GLY A 29 -20.91 10.34 9.23
N GLU A 30 -19.86 10.50 8.47
CA GLU A 30 -19.85 10.28 7.04
C GLU A 30 -18.98 9.06 6.72
N ILE A 31 -19.46 8.21 5.80
CA ILE A 31 -18.73 7.04 5.32
C ILE A 31 -18.45 7.24 3.83
N HIS A 32 -17.18 7.25 3.46
CA HIS A 32 -16.77 7.35 2.06
C HIS A 32 -16.44 5.96 1.53
N PHE A 33 -17.11 5.58 0.44
CA PHE A 33 -16.83 4.34 -0.31
C PHE A 33 -16.04 4.72 -1.56
N LYS A 34 -14.94 3.99 -1.81
CA LYS A 34 -14.12 4.10 -3.02
C LYS A 34 -13.89 2.72 -3.57
N GLY A 35 -13.90 2.59 -4.89
CA GLY A 35 -13.65 1.33 -5.58
C GLY A 35 -13.38 1.60 -7.05
N GLU A 36 -12.78 0.64 -7.72
CA GLU A 36 -12.48 0.67 -9.15
C GLU A 36 -12.94 -0.65 -9.76
N VAL A 37 -13.44 -0.60 -10.98
CA VAL A 37 -13.74 -1.79 -11.79
C VAL A 37 -12.73 -1.84 -12.92
N ILE A 38 -11.95 -2.92 -12.97
CA ILE A 38 -10.89 -3.13 -13.96
C ILE A 38 -11.25 -4.26 -14.91
N GLU A 39 -10.67 -4.25 -16.10
CA GLU A 39 -10.74 -5.37 -17.05
C GLU A 39 -9.42 -6.16 -16.96
N ALA A 40 -9.39 -7.14 -16.06
CA ALA A 40 -8.24 -8.01 -15.84
C ALA A 40 -8.73 -9.44 -15.52
N PRO A 41 -7.95 -10.49 -15.84
CA PRO A 41 -8.34 -11.89 -15.58
C PRO A 41 -8.30 -12.27 -14.10
N CYS A 42 -7.60 -11.51 -13.27
CA CYS A 42 -7.49 -11.68 -11.83
C CYS A 42 -7.55 -10.32 -11.13
N GLU A 43 -8.00 -10.32 -9.89
CA GLU A 43 -7.91 -9.18 -8.97
C GLU A 43 -6.63 -9.30 -8.13
N ILE A 44 -6.03 -8.16 -7.77
CA ILE A 44 -4.97 -8.13 -6.76
C ILE A 44 -5.64 -8.23 -5.39
N HIS A 45 -5.14 -9.12 -4.51
CA HIS A 45 -5.63 -9.19 -3.14
C HIS A 45 -5.50 -7.83 -2.45
N GLN A 46 -6.50 -7.47 -1.65
CA GLN A 46 -6.59 -6.12 -1.06
C GLN A 46 -5.34 -5.75 -0.24
N ASP A 47 -4.74 -6.69 0.47
CA ASP A 47 -3.54 -6.46 1.28
C ASP A 47 -2.27 -6.27 0.44
N ASP A 48 -2.33 -6.58 -0.87
CA ASP A 48 -1.21 -6.46 -1.79
C ASP A 48 -1.28 -5.19 -2.67
N ILE A 49 -2.42 -4.46 -2.64
CA ILE A 49 -2.57 -3.16 -3.34
C ILE A 49 -1.63 -2.10 -2.71
N ASP A 50 -1.49 -2.11 -1.39
CA ASP A 50 -0.58 -1.26 -0.62
C ASP A 50 0.19 -2.16 0.37
N LYS A 51 1.11 -2.97 -0.19
CA LYS A 51 1.81 -4.01 0.55
C LYS A 51 2.99 -3.44 1.33
N GLU A 52 3.03 -3.73 2.63
CA GLU A 52 4.18 -3.47 3.49
C GLU A 52 5.04 -4.73 3.65
N VAL A 53 6.34 -4.58 3.46
CA VAL A 53 7.33 -5.67 3.58
C VAL A 53 8.38 -5.30 4.63
N GLU A 54 8.40 -6.04 5.72
CA GLU A 54 9.36 -5.85 6.80
C GLU A 54 10.70 -6.54 6.46
N LEU A 55 11.73 -5.75 6.16
CA LEU A 55 13.07 -6.26 5.85
C LEU A 55 13.89 -6.65 7.10
N GLY A 56 13.34 -6.37 8.30
CA GLY A 56 13.97 -6.69 9.57
C GLY A 56 15.15 -5.78 9.94
N GLN A 57 16.03 -6.30 10.77
CA GLN A 57 17.23 -5.59 11.24
C GLN A 57 18.49 -6.35 10.83
N VAL A 58 19.47 -5.62 10.31
CA VAL A 58 20.78 -6.16 9.93
C VAL A 58 21.89 -5.24 10.45
N THR A 59 23.03 -5.81 10.80
CA THR A 59 24.18 -5.00 11.23
C THR A 59 24.92 -4.42 10.03
N THR A 60 25.50 -3.23 10.18
CA THR A 60 26.36 -2.63 9.16
C THR A 60 27.56 -3.53 8.82
N SER A 61 28.09 -4.26 9.81
CA SER A 61 29.17 -5.23 9.62
C SER A 61 28.76 -6.36 8.68
N HIS A 62 27.52 -6.86 8.80
CA HIS A 62 27.02 -7.92 7.93
C HIS A 62 26.89 -7.42 6.48
N ILE A 63 26.22 -6.28 6.26
CA ILE A 63 26.07 -5.73 4.89
C ILE A 63 27.43 -5.38 4.28
N ASN A 64 28.35 -4.78 5.04
CA ASN A 64 29.67 -4.43 4.52
C ASN A 64 30.55 -5.65 4.16
N GLN A 65 30.25 -6.83 4.72
CA GLN A 65 30.96 -8.09 4.39
C GLN A 65 30.27 -8.87 3.27
N SER A 66 28.96 -8.98 3.33
CA SER A 66 28.13 -9.79 2.40
C SER A 66 27.59 -9.01 1.23
N HIS A 67 27.64 -7.67 1.31
CA HIS A 67 27.05 -6.68 0.40
C HIS A 67 25.52 -6.65 0.38
N HIS A 68 24.84 -7.53 1.11
CA HIS A 68 23.38 -7.57 1.24
C HIS A 68 22.96 -8.19 2.59
N SER A 69 21.68 -7.99 2.96
CA SER A 69 21.03 -8.71 4.05
C SER A 69 20.52 -10.08 3.59
N ASP A 70 19.91 -10.84 4.50
CA ASP A 70 19.12 -12.01 4.14
C ASP A 70 17.90 -11.58 3.29
N ALA A 71 17.48 -12.47 2.39
CA ALA A 71 16.33 -12.24 1.52
C ALA A 71 15.02 -12.46 2.29
N VAL A 72 14.06 -11.56 2.09
CA VAL A 72 12.70 -11.63 2.62
C VAL A 72 11.73 -11.88 1.46
N ALA A 73 10.74 -12.75 1.65
CA ALA A 73 9.74 -13.04 0.64
C ALA A 73 8.81 -11.83 0.40
N VAL A 74 8.49 -11.60 -0.87
CA VAL A 74 7.55 -10.60 -1.34
C VAL A 74 6.54 -11.30 -2.23
N ASP A 75 5.51 -11.88 -1.63
CA ASP A 75 4.49 -12.63 -2.35
C ASP A 75 3.33 -11.69 -2.73
N LEU A 76 2.90 -11.73 -3.99
CA LEU A 76 1.70 -11.06 -4.47
C LEU A 76 0.62 -12.09 -4.74
N LEU A 77 -0.51 -11.97 -4.06
CA LEU A 77 -1.65 -12.86 -4.21
C LEU A 77 -2.66 -12.25 -5.20
N LEU A 78 -2.93 -13.00 -6.25
CA LEU A 78 -4.01 -12.72 -7.18
C LEU A 78 -5.20 -13.60 -6.84
N VAL A 79 -6.39 -13.03 -6.85
CA VAL A 79 -7.64 -13.71 -6.46
C VAL A 79 -8.71 -13.53 -7.53
N ASN A 80 -9.80 -14.29 -7.40
CA ASN A 80 -10.94 -14.23 -8.33
C ASN A 80 -10.54 -14.38 -9.81
N CYS A 81 -9.54 -15.23 -10.06
CA CYS A 81 -9.02 -15.44 -11.42
C CYS A 81 -10.02 -16.21 -12.28
N ASP A 82 -10.30 -15.68 -13.48
CA ASP A 82 -11.04 -16.34 -14.55
C ASP A 82 -10.17 -16.42 -15.83
N LEU A 83 -9.19 -17.32 -15.81
CA LEU A 83 -8.24 -17.50 -16.91
C LEU A 83 -8.85 -18.29 -18.08
N GLU A 84 -9.85 -19.14 -17.80
CA GLU A 84 -10.47 -19.96 -18.84
C GLU A 84 -11.33 -19.14 -19.79
N ASN A 85 -11.97 -18.08 -19.32
CA ASN A 85 -12.83 -17.21 -20.11
C ASN A 85 -12.13 -15.91 -20.53
N SER A 86 -10.91 -15.67 -20.06
CA SER A 86 -10.13 -14.48 -20.41
C SER A 86 -9.30 -14.70 -21.68
N SER A 87 -9.15 -13.65 -22.48
CA SER A 87 -8.42 -13.67 -23.74
C SER A 87 -7.31 -12.62 -23.75
N ASN A 88 -6.16 -12.95 -24.31
CA ASN A 88 -5.00 -12.06 -24.43
C ASN A 88 -5.11 -11.02 -25.56
N GLY A 89 -6.32 -10.75 -26.07
CA GLY A 89 -6.56 -9.79 -27.17
C GLY A 89 -6.20 -10.33 -28.56
N SER A 90 -5.43 -11.41 -28.65
CA SER A 90 -5.07 -12.11 -29.91
C SER A 90 -5.87 -13.40 -30.11
N GLY A 91 -6.87 -13.66 -29.26
CA GLY A 91 -7.74 -14.84 -29.32
C GLY A 91 -7.15 -16.07 -28.60
N GLY A 92 -6.00 -15.96 -27.97
CA GLY A 92 -5.42 -16.98 -27.08
C GLY A 92 -5.92 -16.82 -25.64
N LYS A 93 -5.95 -17.92 -24.89
CA LYS A 93 -6.22 -17.86 -23.44
C LYS A 93 -5.04 -17.28 -22.71
N ILE A 94 -5.32 -16.50 -21.65
CA ILE A 94 -4.30 -16.01 -20.75
C ILE A 94 -3.77 -17.17 -19.91
N SER A 95 -2.45 -17.35 -19.89
CA SER A 95 -1.79 -18.44 -19.17
C SER A 95 -0.51 -18.01 -18.46
N LYS A 96 -0.11 -16.75 -18.65
CA LYS A 96 1.11 -16.20 -18.09
C LYS A 96 0.88 -14.77 -17.61
N VAL A 97 1.75 -14.33 -16.68
CA VAL A 97 1.84 -12.95 -16.26
C VAL A 97 3.31 -12.55 -16.12
N ALA A 98 3.65 -11.35 -16.55
CA ALA A 98 4.90 -10.70 -16.21
C ALA A 98 4.62 -9.52 -15.27
N VAL A 99 5.57 -9.17 -14.41
CA VAL A 99 5.44 -8.05 -13.49
C VAL A 99 6.52 -7.02 -13.79
N THR A 100 6.14 -5.77 -13.92
CA THR A 100 7.10 -4.67 -14.03
C THR A 100 7.10 -3.89 -12.73
N PHE A 101 8.21 -3.92 -12.01
CA PHE A 101 8.43 -3.09 -10.83
C PHE A 101 9.16 -1.82 -11.24
N ASP A 102 8.75 -0.66 -10.72
CA ASP A 102 9.45 0.60 -10.96
C ASP A 102 9.37 1.54 -9.75
N SER A 103 10.26 2.54 -9.74
CA SER A 103 10.30 3.60 -8.74
C SER A 103 10.92 4.86 -9.33
N SER A 104 10.42 6.02 -8.92
CA SER A 104 11.08 7.30 -9.19
C SER A 104 12.34 7.50 -8.34
N ALA A 105 12.44 6.79 -7.20
CA ALA A 105 13.57 6.81 -6.29
C ALA A 105 14.40 5.52 -6.47
N LYS A 106 15.20 5.47 -7.54
CA LYS A 106 16.10 4.36 -7.84
C LYS A 106 17.49 4.85 -8.21
N THR A 107 18.49 3.99 -8.07
CA THR A 107 19.84 4.28 -8.54
C THR A 107 19.88 4.37 -10.06
N THR A 108 20.89 5.03 -10.60
CA THR A 108 21.14 5.09 -12.05
C THR A 108 22.02 3.92 -12.48
N GLY A 109 21.85 3.43 -13.71
CA GLY A 109 22.67 2.35 -14.26
C GLY A 109 21.84 1.28 -14.96
N ALA A 110 22.51 0.20 -15.37
CA ALA A 110 21.87 -0.91 -16.06
C ALA A 110 21.10 -1.86 -15.13
N ASP A 111 21.45 -1.88 -13.86
CA ASP A 111 20.82 -2.73 -12.83
C ASP A 111 20.47 -1.87 -11.59
N PRO A 112 19.43 -1.01 -11.71
CA PRO A 112 19.05 -0.09 -10.66
C PRO A 112 18.42 -0.81 -9.46
N ILE A 113 18.68 -0.27 -8.25
CA ILE A 113 18.01 -0.67 -7.01
C ILE A 113 17.22 0.49 -6.43
N LEU A 114 16.24 0.18 -5.59
CA LEU A 114 15.45 1.19 -4.90
C LEU A 114 16.34 1.97 -3.92
N ASN A 115 16.34 3.29 -4.02
CA ASN A 115 17.07 4.13 -3.07
C ASN A 115 16.38 4.14 -1.70
N ASN A 116 17.20 4.24 -0.65
CA ASN A 116 16.69 4.61 0.67
C ASN A 116 16.12 6.03 0.62
N THR A 117 14.84 6.17 0.96
CA THR A 117 14.11 7.46 0.98
C THR A 117 13.98 8.06 2.38
N SER A 118 14.44 7.35 3.43
CA SER A 118 14.48 7.89 4.79
C SER A 118 15.47 9.04 4.90
N THR A 119 15.04 10.15 5.50
CA THR A 119 15.89 11.34 5.67
C THR A 119 16.75 11.27 6.93
N GLY A 120 18.06 11.51 6.78
CA GLY A 120 19.02 11.50 7.89
C GLY A 120 19.34 10.12 8.46
N GLU A 121 19.08 9.07 7.69
CA GLU A 121 19.13 7.67 8.09
C GLU A 121 20.29 6.91 7.40
N ALA A 122 20.22 5.60 7.25
CA ALA A 122 21.26 4.78 6.65
C ALA A 122 21.69 5.28 5.27
N THR A 123 22.98 5.36 5.02
CA THR A 123 23.56 5.76 3.72
C THR A 123 24.23 4.60 3.02
N CYS A 124 24.40 4.69 1.72
CA CYS A 124 25.02 3.67 0.85
C CYS A 124 24.31 2.31 0.87
N VAL A 125 23.02 2.30 1.20
CA VAL A 125 22.15 1.13 1.21
C VAL A 125 20.84 1.44 0.48
N GLY A 126 20.34 0.46 -0.26
CA GLY A 126 19.04 0.49 -0.94
C GLY A 126 18.34 -0.85 -0.80
N VAL A 127 17.24 -1.04 -1.53
CA VAL A 127 16.49 -2.29 -1.54
C VAL A 127 16.52 -2.88 -2.95
N ARG A 128 16.97 -4.13 -3.05
CA ARG A 128 16.95 -4.94 -4.27
C ARG A 128 15.71 -5.81 -4.30
N LEU A 129 15.01 -5.82 -5.43
CA LEU A 129 13.97 -6.79 -5.73
C LEU A 129 14.54 -7.93 -6.59
N MET A 130 14.04 -9.14 -6.36
CA MET A 130 14.51 -10.34 -7.03
C MET A 130 13.36 -11.24 -7.44
N ASN A 131 13.55 -11.99 -8.51
CA ASN A 131 12.66 -13.05 -8.94
C ASN A 131 12.69 -14.23 -7.95
N LYS A 132 11.78 -15.19 -8.14
CA LYS A 132 11.70 -16.42 -7.34
C LYS A 132 13.02 -17.22 -7.31
N ASP A 133 13.80 -17.19 -8.37
CA ASP A 133 15.12 -17.85 -8.47
C ASP A 133 16.25 -17.00 -7.90
N GLN A 134 15.93 -15.88 -7.25
CA GLN A 134 16.86 -14.88 -6.71
C GLN A 134 17.72 -14.15 -7.76
N SER A 135 17.35 -14.23 -9.03
CA SER A 135 17.92 -13.34 -10.06
C SER A 135 17.39 -11.91 -9.85
N ASN A 136 18.23 -10.91 -10.16
CA ASN A 136 17.86 -9.50 -9.99
C ASN A 136 16.68 -9.11 -10.89
N ILE A 137 15.78 -8.30 -10.36
CA ILE A 137 14.75 -7.61 -11.13
C ILE A 137 15.31 -6.25 -11.54
N VAL A 138 15.34 -5.99 -12.85
CA VAL A 138 15.72 -4.69 -13.40
C VAL A 138 14.50 -3.77 -13.37
N LEU A 139 14.55 -2.73 -12.54
CA LEU A 139 13.44 -1.79 -12.37
C LEU A 139 13.09 -1.09 -13.69
N GLY A 140 11.80 -1.03 -14.01
CA GLY A 140 11.27 -0.52 -15.28
C GLY A 140 11.29 -1.53 -16.42
N THR A 141 11.67 -2.79 -16.16
CA THR A 141 11.66 -3.89 -17.14
C THR A 141 10.78 -5.02 -16.63
N ALA A 142 10.00 -5.62 -17.53
CA ALA A 142 9.16 -6.76 -17.17
C ALA A 142 10.02 -7.96 -16.73
N THR A 143 9.57 -8.64 -15.67
CA THR A 143 10.15 -9.92 -15.24
C THR A 143 9.99 -11.00 -16.32
N PRO A 144 10.70 -12.13 -16.22
CA PRO A 144 10.35 -13.32 -16.96
C PRO A 144 8.88 -13.70 -16.73
N ASP A 145 8.27 -14.29 -17.76
CA ASP A 145 6.88 -14.76 -17.69
C ASP A 145 6.71 -15.82 -16.59
N ILE A 146 5.71 -15.66 -15.76
CA ILE A 146 5.30 -16.59 -14.71
C ILE A 146 4.08 -17.35 -15.19
N ASP A 147 4.14 -18.67 -15.21
CA ASP A 147 3.01 -19.51 -15.60
C ASP A 147 1.88 -19.44 -14.55
N LEU A 148 0.65 -19.28 -15.03
CA LEU A 148 -0.56 -19.26 -14.21
C LEU A 148 -1.27 -20.62 -14.33
N ALA A 149 -1.82 -21.11 -13.21
CA ALA A 149 -2.63 -22.33 -13.20
C ALA A 149 -4.05 -22.03 -13.72
N PRO A 150 -4.44 -22.55 -14.90
CA PRO A 150 -5.66 -22.12 -15.59
C PRO A 150 -6.95 -22.36 -14.79
N THR A 151 -6.97 -23.39 -13.96
CA THR A 151 -8.16 -23.81 -13.19
C THR A 151 -8.17 -23.30 -11.75
N SER A 152 -7.15 -22.55 -11.35
CA SER A 152 -7.10 -21.98 -10.00
C SER A 152 -7.66 -20.57 -9.98
N SER A 153 -8.56 -20.31 -9.03
CA SER A 153 -9.09 -18.98 -8.75
C SER A 153 -8.10 -18.08 -7.99
N GLU A 154 -6.98 -18.64 -7.55
CA GLU A 154 -5.93 -17.91 -6.82
C GLU A 154 -4.56 -18.23 -7.42
N GLN A 155 -3.71 -17.22 -7.53
CA GLN A 155 -2.34 -17.33 -8.02
C GLN A 155 -1.41 -16.57 -7.06
N THR A 156 -0.28 -17.17 -6.69
CA THR A 156 0.74 -16.48 -5.88
C THR A 156 1.97 -16.24 -6.72
N LEU A 157 2.33 -14.97 -6.88
CA LEU A 157 3.55 -14.55 -7.54
C LEU A 157 4.62 -14.34 -6.48
N ASN A 158 5.70 -15.13 -6.53
CA ASN A 158 6.74 -15.12 -5.50
C ASN A 158 7.94 -14.29 -5.95
N PHE A 159 8.32 -13.34 -5.13
CA PHE A 159 9.49 -12.49 -5.27
C PHE A 159 10.26 -12.44 -3.95
N PHE A 160 11.43 -11.83 -3.98
CA PHE A 160 12.23 -11.58 -2.78
C PHE A 160 12.75 -10.14 -2.79
N ALA A 161 13.08 -9.66 -1.60
CA ALA A 161 13.77 -8.39 -1.43
C ALA A 161 14.85 -8.53 -0.36
N TRP A 162 15.92 -7.72 -0.49
CA TRP A 162 16.93 -7.54 0.55
C TRP A 162 17.43 -6.10 0.60
N MET A 163 18.06 -5.73 1.69
CA MET A 163 18.86 -4.51 1.75
C MET A 163 20.21 -4.77 1.09
N GLU A 164 20.62 -3.89 0.18
CA GLU A 164 21.85 -4.04 -0.61
C GLU A 164 22.74 -2.79 -0.50
N GLN A 165 24.04 -3.01 -0.37
CA GLN A 165 25.03 -1.95 -0.41
C GLN A 165 25.12 -1.38 -1.84
N ILE A 166 24.85 -0.06 -2.00
CA ILE A 166 24.82 0.59 -3.31
C ILE A 166 26.23 0.70 -3.93
N ASP A 167 27.21 1.01 -3.09
CA ASP A 167 28.61 1.16 -3.50
C ASP A 167 29.51 0.37 -2.54
N GLN A 168 30.10 -0.71 -3.04
CA GLN A 168 30.96 -1.59 -2.25
C GLN A 168 32.25 -0.92 -1.74
N ALA A 169 32.64 0.21 -2.33
CA ALA A 169 33.78 1.00 -1.87
C ALA A 169 33.44 1.90 -0.67
N THR A 170 32.16 2.17 -0.44
CA THR A 170 31.70 3.06 0.63
C THR A 170 30.92 2.27 1.69
N PRO A 171 31.38 2.23 2.96
CA PRO A 171 30.69 1.52 4.01
C PRO A 171 29.26 2.04 4.26
N VAL A 172 28.35 1.12 4.55
CA VAL A 172 26.99 1.43 4.97
C VAL A 172 26.99 2.04 6.37
N THR A 173 26.23 3.10 6.60
CA THR A 173 26.03 3.69 7.93
C THR A 173 24.75 3.15 8.59
N PRO A 174 24.69 3.12 9.95
CA PRO A 174 23.45 2.70 10.62
C PRO A 174 22.33 3.75 10.43
N GLY A 175 21.09 3.28 10.44
CA GLY A 175 19.88 4.10 10.31
C GLY A 175 18.71 3.31 9.72
N ALA A 176 17.54 3.92 9.59
CA ALA A 176 16.39 3.31 8.96
C ALA A 176 16.56 3.21 7.43
N VAL A 177 15.96 2.20 6.85
CA VAL A 177 15.87 1.98 5.40
C VAL A 177 14.40 1.90 5.02
N THR A 178 13.98 2.79 4.13
CA THR A 178 12.63 2.81 3.54
C THR A 178 12.76 2.95 2.03
N ALA A 179 12.05 2.12 1.29
CA ALA A 179 12.01 2.21 -0.16
C ALA A 179 10.60 1.92 -0.66
N ASN A 180 10.21 2.49 -1.79
CA ASN A 180 8.91 2.31 -2.40
C ASN A 180 9.07 1.90 -3.85
N ALA A 181 8.25 0.94 -4.27
CA ALA A 181 8.11 0.53 -5.65
C ALA A 181 6.63 0.48 -6.03
N THR A 182 6.32 0.77 -7.28
CA THR A 182 5.05 0.43 -7.91
C THR A 182 5.22 -0.84 -8.73
N TYR A 183 4.15 -1.57 -8.95
CA TYR A 183 4.17 -2.72 -9.85
C TYR A 183 2.97 -2.72 -10.80
N VAL A 184 3.17 -3.30 -11.97
CA VAL A 184 2.15 -3.46 -13.01
C VAL A 184 2.19 -4.91 -13.50
N LEU A 185 1.01 -5.52 -13.63
CA LEU A 185 0.83 -6.88 -14.16
C LEU A 185 0.54 -6.83 -15.66
N ASP A 186 1.25 -7.64 -16.45
CA ASP A 186 1.07 -7.81 -17.89
C ASP A 186 0.70 -9.26 -18.17
N TYR A 187 -0.56 -9.50 -18.47
CA TYR A 187 -1.13 -10.82 -18.72
C TYR A 187 -0.98 -11.23 -20.19
N LYS A 188 -0.57 -12.47 -20.41
CA LYS A 188 -0.26 -13.03 -21.75
C LYS A 188 -0.92 -14.39 -22.00
#